data_890a398fba55d60d8f297a8b27a68760
#
_entry.id   890a398fba55d60d8f297a8b27a68760
#
_cell.length_a   1.000
_cell.length_b   1.000
_cell.length_c   1.000
_cell.angle_alpha   90.00
_cell.angle_beta   90.00
_cell.angle_gamma   90.00
#
_symmetry.space_group_name_H-M   'P 1'
#
loop_
_entity.id
_entity.type
_entity.pdbx_description
1 polymer ?
#
loop_
_entity_poly.entity_id
_entity_poly.type
_entity_poly.pdbx_seq_one_letter_code
_entity_poly.pdbx_strand_id
1 'polypeptide(L)'
;AEAVLYLTFLSSHRASGNTPLIKLGNQSAYIRAKVKYPEREILVELEINSDKANRAKVNQNQVRSQKEIFGIVQTIYFSPEDLDIVRGDPSERRRFIDQLLTLRSPRIAGVISDYERAVKQRNSLLKTRASTDALSPWDKQVAELGGELITLRMVALNELKPIFNQVYKGISDTKPAEIVYKSSIENPSLNQEENSEKIMERLVNNRGAELDRGLTLTGPHRDDLLLILGDHLVKGYASHGESWSIALSLKLATYNLLKSDGLSPILILDDVFSELDEERRERLAEIAKGAEQTIITVAVENDLPKSITGTKYLVRAGMVSKL
;
A
#
# COMPACT_ATOMS: atom_id res chain seq x y z
N ALA A 1 -11.02 -5.51 -11.51
CA ALA A 1 -10.20 -5.32 -10.30
C ALA A 1 -9.22 -4.15 -10.49
N GLU A 2 -8.23 -4.23 -11.42
CA GLU A 2 -7.13 -3.27 -11.55
C GLU A 2 -7.58 -1.81 -11.77
N ALA A 3 -8.61 -1.54 -12.57
CA ALA A 3 -9.11 -0.19 -12.79
C ALA A 3 -9.64 0.47 -11.50
N VAL A 4 -10.29 -0.30 -10.63
CA VAL A 4 -10.78 0.21 -9.33
C VAL A 4 -9.60 0.47 -8.40
N LEU A 5 -8.62 -0.43 -8.37
CA LEU A 5 -7.39 -0.26 -7.59
C LEU A 5 -6.59 0.97 -8.06
N TYR A 6 -6.53 1.21 -9.37
CA TYR A 6 -5.86 2.38 -9.93
C TYR A 6 -6.50 3.70 -9.47
N LEU A 7 -7.81 3.76 -9.31
CA LEU A 7 -8.49 4.94 -8.75
C LEU A 7 -8.13 5.19 -7.28
N THR A 8 -7.75 4.16 -6.54
CA THR A 8 -7.35 4.28 -5.13
C THR A 8 -5.91 4.78 -4.98
N PHE A 9 -4.96 4.23 -5.75
CA PHE A 9 -3.53 4.46 -5.56
C PHE A 9 -2.86 5.23 -6.70
N LEU A 10 -3.56 5.52 -7.78
CA LEU A 10 -3.06 6.18 -9.01
C LEU A 10 -1.83 5.49 -9.62
N SER A 11 -1.72 4.21 -9.38
CA SER A 11 -0.66 3.35 -9.89
C SER A 11 -1.17 1.93 -10.10
N SER A 12 -0.58 1.21 -11.04
CA SER A 12 -0.81 -0.23 -11.18
C SER A 12 0.09 -1.00 -10.22
N HIS A 13 -0.39 -2.12 -9.69
CA HIS A 13 0.42 -3.05 -8.91
C HIS A 13 1.23 -4.01 -9.80
N ARG A 14 0.83 -4.15 -11.08
CA ARG A 14 1.44 -5.07 -12.07
C ARG A 14 2.36 -4.38 -13.07
N ALA A 15 2.09 -3.11 -13.38
CA ALA A 15 2.78 -2.39 -14.44
C ALA A 15 3.61 -1.23 -13.90
N SER A 16 4.88 -1.15 -14.28
CA SER A 16 5.72 0.02 -14.07
C SER A 16 5.47 1.04 -15.20
N GLY A 17 4.57 2.00 -14.95
CA GLY A 17 4.22 3.03 -15.91
C GLY A 17 2.87 2.83 -16.60
N ASN A 18 2.51 3.76 -17.46
CA ASN A 18 1.16 3.84 -18.04
C ASN A 18 0.98 3.01 -19.33
N THR A 19 2.03 2.82 -20.10
CA THR A 19 1.96 2.18 -21.43
C THR A 19 1.29 0.81 -21.42
N PRO A 20 1.59 -0.10 -20.46
CA PRO A 20 0.94 -1.42 -20.42
C PRO A 20 -0.56 -1.36 -20.10
N LEU A 21 -1.05 -0.24 -19.55
CA LEU A 21 -2.46 -0.05 -19.20
C LEU A 21 -3.30 0.44 -20.39
N ILE A 22 -2.65 0.81 -21.48
CA ILE A 22 -3.28 1.38 -22.65
C ILE A 22 -3.34 0.30 -23.73
N LYS A 23 -4.52 0.14 -24.36
CA LYS A 23 -4.71 -0.80 -25.46
C LYS A 23 -3.74 -0.50 -26.60
N LEU A 24 -3.09 -1.52 -27.14
CA LEU A 24 -2.16 -1.41 -28.24
C LEU A 24 -2.77 -0.61 -29.42
N GLY A 25 -2.04 0.39 -29.91
CA GLY A 25 -2.49 1.29 -30.96
C GLY A 25 -3.25 2.53 -30.48
N ASN A 26 -3.53 2.65 -29.17
CA ASN A 26 -4.16 3.85 -28.59
C ASN A 26 -3.13 4.69 -27.82
N GLN A 27 -3.43 5.96 -27.63
CA GLN A 27 -2.59 6.91 -26.86
C GLN A 27 -3.05 7.08 -25.41
N SER A 28 -4.28 6.66 -25.09
CA SER A 28 -4.89 6.87 -23.80
C SER A 28 -5.82 5.72 -23.42
N ALA A 29 -5.96 5.51 -22.12
CA ALA A 29 -7.01 4.69 -21.53
C ALA A 29 -7.87 5.54 -20.61
N TYR A 30 -9.12 5.13 -20.37
CA TYR A 30 -10.09 5.89 -19.57
C TYR A 30 -10.70 5.00 -18.50
N ILE A 31 -10.71 5.51 -17.27
CA ILE A 31 -11.46 4.90 -16.15
C ILE A 31 -12.56 5.88 -15.77
N ARG A 32 -13.80 5.38 -15.65
CA ARG A 32 -14.93 6.14 -15.14
C ARG A 32 -15.60 5.35 -14.05
N ALA A 33 -15.81 5.98 -12.91
CA ALA A 33 -16.48 5.37 -11.77
C ALA A 33 -17.48 6.32 -11.15
N LYS A 34 -18.66 5.79 -10.82
CA LYS A 34 -19.68 6.47 -10.06
C LYS A 34 -19.65 5.92 -8.64
N VAL A 35 -19.22 6.74 -7.71
CA VAL A 35 -19.09 6.38 -6.30
C VAL A 35 -20.29 6.92 -5.54
N LYS A 36 -20.99 6.01 -4.87
CA LYS A 36 -22.14 6.35 -4.05
C LYS A 36 -21.75 6.40 -2.59
N TYR A 37 -22.09 7.50 -1.95
CA TYR A 37 -22.07 7.67 -0.51
C TYR A 37 -23.51 7.80 -0.02
N PRO A 38 -23.82 7.68 1.29
CA PRO A 38 -25.19 7.78 1.79
C PRO A 38 -25.93 9.04 1.33
N GLU A 39 -25.25 10.18 1.26
CA GLU A 39 -25.88 11.48 0.97
C GLU A 39 -25.46 12.11 -0.37
N ARG A 40 -24.54 11.49 -1.11
CA ARG A 40 -24.01 12.05 -2.37
C ARG A 40 -23.49 11.00 -3.32
N GLU A 41 -23.47 11.35 -4.61
CA GLU A 41 -22.76 10.59 -5.64
C GLU A 41 -21.61 11.43 -6.19
N ILE A 42 -20.48 10.79 -6.47
CA ILE A 42 -19.32 11.42 -7.09
C ILE A 42 -18.99 10.66 -8.36
N LEU A 43 -18.90 11.36 -9.48
CA LEU A 43 -18.38 10.82 -10.74
C LEU A 43 -16.88 11.12 -10.81
N VAL A 44 -16.06 10.08 -10.90
CA VAL A 44 -14.61 10.21 -11.12
C VAL A 44 -14.29 9.72 -12.52
N GLU A 45 -13.57 10.53 -13.28
CA GLU A 45 -13.05 10.18 -14.60
C GLU A 45 -11.52 10.38 -14.60
N LEU A 46 -10.79 9.39 -15.08
CA LEU A 46 -9.34 9.41 -15.18
C LEU A 46 -8.91 9.04 -16.59
N GLU A 47 -8.14 9.92 -17.22
CA GLU A 47 -7.45 9.68 -18.49
C GLU A 47 -6.01 9.31 -18.20
N ILE A 48 -5.62 8.09 -18.55
CA ILE A 48 -4.26 7.56 -18.41
C ILE A 48 -3.58 7.72 -19.78
N ASN A 49 -2.44 8.38 -19.81
CA ASN A 49 -1.72 8.72 -21.04
C ASN A 49 -0.34 8.05 -21.09
N SER A 50 0.12 7.69 -22.30
CA SER A 50 1.47 7.13 -22.51
C SER A 50 2.58 8.18 -22.39
N ASP A 51 2.38 9.34 -23.00
CA ASP A 51 3.47 10.31 -23.25
C ASP A 51 3.25 11.68 -22.57
N LYS A 52 2.13 11.88 -21.90
CA LYS A 52 1.79 13.12 -21.19
C LYS A 52 1.23 12.83 -19.80
N ALA A 53 1.11 13.87 -18.99
CA ALA A 53 0.52 13.75 -17.67
C ALA A 53 -0.92 13.24 -17.75
N ASN A 54 -1.29 12.35 -16.81
CA ASN A 54 -2.66 11.91 -16.65
C ASN A 54 -3.57 13.07 -16.25
N ARG A 55 -4.84 12.98 -16.64
CA ARG A 55 -5.86 13.99 -16.33
C ARG A 55 -7.01 13.36 -15.57
N ALA A 56 -7.54 14.09 -14.60
CA ALA A 56 -8.69 13.62 -13.83
C ALA A 56 -9.80 14.66 -13.81
N LYS A 57 -11.04 14.21 -13.68
CA LYS A 57 -12.22 15.03 -13.45
C LYS A 57 -13.02 14.47 -12.28
N VAL A 58 -13.60 15.36 -11.51
CA VAL A 58 -14.56 15.05 -10.46
C VAL A 58 -15.85 15.81 -10.76
N ASN A 59 -16.96 15.07 -10.88
CA ASN A 59 -18.25 15.64 -11.27
C ASN A 59 -18.14 16.51 -12.53
N GLN A 60 -17.47 16.01 -13.57
CA GLN A 60 -17.20 16.64 -14.86
C GLN A 60 -16.23 17.85 -14.81
N ASN A 61 -15.86 18.34 -13.63
CA ASN A 61 -14.89 19.42 -13.47
C ASN A 61 -13.46 18.87 -13.46
N GLN A 62 -12.59 19.45 -14.30
CA GLN A 62 -11.19 19.06 -14.33
C GLN A 62 -10.50 19.50 -13.03
N VAL A 63 -9.79 18.58 -12.39
CA VAL A 63 -8.97 18.86 -11.22
C VAL A 63 -7.56 19.29 -11.63
N ARG A 64 -6.87 20.05 -10.77
CA ARG A 64 -5.52 20.56 -11.04
C ARG A 64 -4.47 19.44 -11.06
N SER A 65 -4.67 18.42 -10.21
CA SER A 65 -3.81 17.26 -10.11
C SER A 65 -4.64 15.99 -9.96
N GLN A 66 -4.23 14.90 -10.59
CA GLN A 66 -4.86 13.60 -10.36
C GLN A 66 -4.86 13.19 -8.88
N LYS A 67 -3.94 13.72 -8.06
CA LYS A 67 -3.89 13.44 -6.60
C LYS A 67 -5.15 13.93 -5.86
N GLU A 68 -5.94 14.84 -6.42
CA GLU A 68 -7.18 15.31 -5.80
C GLU A 68 -8.30 14.26 -5.77
N ILE A 69 -8.14 13.16 -6.52
CA ILE A 69 -9.09 12.03 -6.43
C ILE A 69 -8.74 11.02 -5.33
N PHE A 70 -7.59 11.15 -4.64
CA PHE A 70 -7.27 10.29 -3.51
C PHE A 70 -8.37 10.34 -2.43
N GLY A 71 -8.72 9.16 -1.91
CA GLY A 71 -9.74 9.02 -0.87
C GLY A 71 -11.19 9.00 -1.39
N ILE A 72 -11.46 9.32 -2.68
CA ILE A 72 -12.81 9.16 -3.26
C ILE A 72 -13.15 7.68 -3.43
N VAL A 73 -12.21 6.87 -3.90
CA VAL A 73 -12.34 5.42 -3.94
C VAL A 73 -11.33 4.83 -2.96
N GLN A 74 -11.82 4.02 -2.05
CA GLN A 74 -10.97 3.31 -1.08
C GLN A 74 -11.12 1.82 -1.30
N THR A 75 -10.02 1.12 -1.47
CA THR A 75 -10.03 -0.33 -1.69
C THR A 75 -9.03 -1.04 -0.81
N ILE A 76 -9.39 -2.22 -0.34
CA ILE A 76 -8.45 -3.23 0.13
C ILE A 76 -8.38 -4.29 -0.96
N TYR A 77 -7.22 -4.40 -1.54
CA TYR A 77 -6.91 -5.35 -2.60
C TYR A 77 -6.14 -6.54 -2.05
N PHE A 78 -6.59 -7.71 -2.41
CA PHE A 78 -6.01 -8.98 -2.05
C PHE A 78 -5.70 -9.79 -3.31
N SER A 79 -4.48 -10.26 -3.46
CA SER A 79 -4.01 -11.03 -4.62
C SER A 79 -2.85 -11.96 -4.25
N PRO A 80 -2.49 -12.93 -5.11
CA PRO A 80 -1.32 -13.77 -4.91
C PRO A 80 -0.01 -13.02 -4.72
N GLU A 81 0.14 -11.85 -5.33
CA GLU A 81 1.30 -10.97 -5.19
C GLU A 81 1.50 -10.43 -3.76
N ASP A 82 0.47 -10.47 -2.91
CA ASP A 82 0.59 -10.04 -1.50
C ASP A 82 1.53 -10.94 -0.67
N LEU A 83 1.88 -12.12 -1.16
CA LEU A 83 2.98 -12.91 -0.59
C LEU A 83 4.31 -12.15 -0.58
N ASP A 84 4.50 -11.18 -1.46
CA ASP A 84 5.70 -10.34 -1.49
C ASP A 84 5.81 -9.43 -0.25
N ILE A 85 4.72 -9.11 0.44
CA ILE A 85 4.77 -8.43 1.74
C ILE A 85 5.54 -9.29 2.74
N VAL A 86 5.36 -10.61 2.66
CA VAL A 86 5.94 -11.58 3.59
C VAL A 86 7.34 -12.03 3.15
N ARG A 87 7.51 -12.38 1.88
CA ARG A 87 8.71 -13.00 1.32
C ARG A 87 9.61 -12.05 0.56
N GLY A 88 9.05 -10.96 0.07
CA GLY A 88 9.73 -9.97 -0.75
C GLY A 88 10.69 -9.08 0.03
N ASP A 89 11.11 -8.01 -0.61
CA ASP A 89 12.06 -7.06 -0.06
C ASP A 89 11.39 -6.06 0.92
N PRO A 90 12.17 -5.36 1.74
CA PRO A 90 11.66 -4.31 2.63
C PRO A 90 10.81 -3.25 1.93
N SER A 91 11.01 -3.02 0.63
CA SER A 91 10.20 -2.10 -0.19
C SER A 91 8.72 -2.48 -0.21
N GLU A 92 8.38 -3.79 -0.28
CA GLU A 92 7.00 -4.25 -0.30
C GLU A 92 6.31 -4.01 1.05
N ARG A 93 7.02 -4.24 2.14
CA ARG A 93 6.51 -3.97 3.49
C ARG A 93 6.35 -2.48 3.78
N ARG A 94 7.29 -1.64 3.28
CA ARG A 94 7.11 -0.18 3.36
C ARG A 94 5.91 0.27 2.52
N ARG A 95 5.77 -0.25 1.30
CA ARG A 95 4.60 0.03 0.46
C ARG A 95 3.29 -0.33 1.17
N PHE A 96 3.23 -1.47 1.82
CA PHE A 96 2.05 -1.91 2.58
C PHE A 96 1.65 -0.89 3.66
N ILE A 97 2.60 -0.46 4.52
CA ILE A 97 2.27 0.50 5.59
C ILE A 97 1.95 1.89 5.02
N ASP A 98 2.63 2.33 3.96
CA ASP A 98 2.39 3.62 3.32
C ASP A 98 1.02 3.66 2.61
N GLN A 99 0.57 2.54 2.04
CA GLN A 99 -0.78 2.39 1.52
C GLN A 99 -1.83 2.50 2.62
N LEU A 100 -1.64 1.83 3.76
CA LEU A 100 -2.53 1.98 4.93
C LEU A 100 -2.64 3.46 5.36
N LEU A 101 -1.50 4.15 5.49
CA LEU A 101 -1.47 5.56 5.86
C LEU A 101 -2.23 6.44 4.86
N THR A 102 -2.03 6.19 3.56
CA THR A 102 -2.70 6.94 2.49
C THR A 102 -4.21 6.69 2.46
N LEU A 103 -4.65 5.45 2.73
CA LEU A 103 -6.08 5.11 2.83
C LEU A 103 -6.76 5.82 4.02
N ARG A 104 -6.08 5.93 5.15
CA ARG A 104 -6.57 6.64 6.34
C ARG A 104 -6.59 8.15 6.15
N SER A 105 -5.56 8.69 5.51
CA SER A 105 -5.41 10.14 5.26
C SER A 105 -4.75 10.41 3.92
N PRO A 106 -5.51 10.80 2.88
CA PRO A 106 -4.99 11.10 1.54
C PRO A 106 -3.85 12.14 1.53
N ARG A 107 -3.81 13.06 2.50
CA ARG A 107 -2.72 14.04 2.66
C ARG A 107 -1.35 13.37 2.76
N ILE A 108 -1.28 12.19 3.37
CA ILE A 108 -0.01 11.49 3.60
C ILE A 108 0.66 11.06 2.30
N ALA A 109 -0.11 10.83 1.23
CA ALA A 109 0.47 10.60 -0.10
C ALA A 109 1.34 11.79 -0.58
N GLY A 110 0.99 13.01 -0.15
CA GLY A 110 1.81 14.21 -0.37
C GLY A 110 3.13 14.14 0.39
N VAL A 111 3.06 13.83 1.70
CA VAL A 111 4.25 13.71 2.57
C VAL A 111 5.23 12.66 2.03
N ILE A 112 4.73 11.47 1.65
CA ILE A 112 5.55 10.40 1.07
C ILE A 112 6.22 10.89 -0.22
N SER A 113 5.46 11.49 -1.14
CA SER A 113 5.99 12.00 -2.42
C SER A 113 7.03 13.09 -2.24
N ASP A 114 6.84 13.99 -1.27
CA ASP A 114 7.77 15.08 -0.98
C ASP A 114 9.04 14.58 -0.32
N TYR A 115 8.92 13.59 0.58
CA TYR A 115 10.04 12.88 1.16
C TYR A 115 10.90 12.16 0.10
N GLU A 116 10.26 11.39 -0.78
CA GLU A 116 10.96 10.69 -1.88
C GLU A 116 11.68 11.66 -2.80
N ARG A 117 11.05 12.82 -3.11
CA ARG A 117 11.67 13.87 -3.90
C ARG A 117 12.88 14.48 -3.20
N ALA A 118 12.78 14.77 -1.90
CA ALA A 118 13.90 15.29 -1.11
C ALA A 118 15.08 14.32 -1.09
N VAL A 119 14.84 13.03 -0.85
CA VAL A 119 15.88 11.98 -0.91
C VAL A 119 16.51 11.90 -2.30
N LYS A 120 15.70 11.93 -3.37
CA LYS A 120 16.20 11.86 -4.76
C LYS A 120 17.10 13.07 -5.09
N GLN A 121 16.71 14.28 -4.73
CA GLN A 121 17.51 15.48 -4.94
C GLN A 121 18.81 15.44 -4.13
N ARG A 122 18.70 15.07 -2.86
CA ARG A 122 19.87 14.88 -1.99
C ARG A 122 20.84 13.85 -2.57
N ASN A 123 20.36 12.71 -3.03
CA ASN A 123 21.19 11.68 -3.66
C ASN A 123 21.88 12.19 -4.95
N SER A 124 21.22 13.04 -5.71
CA SER A 124 21.84 13.68 -6.89
C SER A 124 23.03 14.55 -6.50
N LEU A 125 22.89 15.35 -5.43
CA LEU A 125 23.99 16.17 -4.89
C LEU A 125 25.12 15.34 -4.28
N LEU A 126 24.81 14.26 -3.57
CA LEU A 126 25.81 13.34 -3.03
C LEU A 126 26.68 12.72 -4.14
N LYS A 127 26.06 12.31 -5.26
CA LYS A 127 26.76 11.74 -6.44
C LYS A 127 27.73 12.72 -7.07
N THR A 128 27.42 14.01 -7.05
CA THR A 128 28.30 15.06 -7.57
C THR A 128 29.29 15.60 -6.52
N ARG A 129 29.32 15.01 -5.32
CA ARG A 129 30.12 15.46 -4.17
C ARG A 129 29.93 16.94 -3.87
N ALA A 130 28.69 17.40 -3.90
CA ALA A 130 28.35 18.79 -3.61
C ALA A 130 28.76 19.21 -2.19
N SER A 131 28.96 20.52 -1.99
CA SER A 131 29.33 21.08 -0.70
C SER A 131 28.26 20.84 0.38
N THR A 132 28.68 20.93 1.64
CA THR A 132 27.77 20.83 2.79
C THR A 132 26.65 21.88 2.71
N ASP A 133 26.94 23.10 2.29
CA ASP A 133 25.95 24.16 2.15
C ASP A 133 24.88 23.83 1.11
N ALA A 134 25.25 23.17 0.01
CA ALA A 134 24.29 22.71 -1.00
C ALA A 134 23.41 21.54 -0.50
N LEU A 135 23.95 20.69 0.37
CA LEU A 135 23.22 19.57 0.96
C LEU A 135 22.29 19.99 2.11
N SER A 136 22.65 21.02 2.89
CA SER A 136 21.97 21.44 4.12
C SER A 136 20.44 21.65 3.97
N PRO A 137 19.91 22.32 2.92
CA PRO A 137 18.47 22.45 2.75
C PRO A 137 17.75 21.11 2.57
N TRP A 138 18.39 20.17 1.87
CA TRP A 138 17.85 18.83 1.64
C TRP A 138 17.98 17.94 2.87
N ASP A 139 19.04 18.10 3.67
CA ASP A 139 19.16 17.42 4.96
C ASP A 139 17.99 17.78 5.86
N LYS A 140 17.67 19.09 5.95
CA LYS A 140 16.54 19.57 6.72
C LYS A 140 15.21 18.97 6.24
N GLN A 141 14.94 19.00 4.94
CA GLN A 141 13.71 18.43 4.39
C GLN A 141 13.63 16.91 4.61
N VAL A 142 14.73 16.17 4.39
CA VAL A 142 14.77 14.73 4.64
C VAL A 142 14.55 14.42 6.12
N ALA A 143 15.10 15.21 7.02
CA ALA A 143 14.92 15.03 8.45
C ALA A 143 13.47 15.33 8.90
N GLU A 144 12.89 16.45 8.50
CA GLU A 144 11.54 16.87 8.89
C GLU A 144 10.47 15.92 8.34
N LEU A 145 10.46 15.66 7.01
CA LEU A 145 9.51 14.76 6.38
C LEU A 145 9.74 13.30 6.80
N GLY A 146 11.00 12.93 7.01
CA GLY A 146 11.37 11.60 7.49
C GLY A 146 10.89 11.34 8.91
N GLY A 147 11.04 12.31 9.82
CA GLY A 147 10.54 12.25 11.19
C GLY A 147 9.01 12.12 11.23
N GLU A 148 8.30 12.92 10.41
CA GLU A 148 6.85 12.80 10.27
C GLU A 148 6.46 11.40 9.81
N LEU A 149 7.10 10.86 8.76
CA LEU A 149 6.73 9.56 8.21
C LEU A 149 7.03 8.39 9.16
N ILE A 150 8.15 8.41 9.89
CA ILE A 150 8.46 7.41 10.93
C ILE A 150 7.36 7.43 12.00
N THR A 151 7.02 8.60 12.50
CA THR A 151 5.99 8.78 13.53
C THR A 151 4.63 8.25 13.07
N LEU A 152 4.20 8.61 11.86
CA LEU A 152 2.94 8.14 11.28
C LEU A 152 2.90 6.62 11.14
N ARG A 153 4.00 6.00 10.67
CA ARG A 153 4.10 4.55 10.56
C ARG A 153 4.02 3.85 11.91
N MET A 154 4.70 4.39 12.93
CA MET A 154 4.66 3.84 14.28
C MET A 154 3.27 3.92 14.91
N VAL A 155 2.59 5.06 14.77
CA VAL A 155 1.20 5.22 15.25
C VAL A 155 0.30 4.20 14.58
N ALA A 156 0.31 4.12 13.24
CA ALA A 156 -0.52 3.17 12.51
C ALA A 156 -0.23 1.71 12.86
N LEU A 157 1.04 1.35 13.08
CA LEU A 157 1.41 0.00 13.50
C LEU A 157 0.96 -0.33 14.91
N ASN A 158 1.01 0.62 15.84
CA ASN A 158 0.53 0.40 17.21
C ASN A 158 -0.98 0.10 17.23
N GLU A 159 -1.75 0.72 16.33
CA GLU A 159 -3.17 0.46 16.17
C GLU A 159 -3.45 -0.84 15.39
N LEU A 160 -2.64 -1.15 14.38
CA LEU A 160 -2.79 -2.34 13.54
C LEU A 160 -2.45 -3.64 14.28
N LYS A 161 -1.40 -3.63 15.12
CA LYS A 161 -0.87 -4.84 15.80
C LYS A 161 -1.93 -5.64 16.57
N PRO A 162 -2.73 -5.06 17.46
CA PRO A 162 -3.75 -5.82 18.21
C PRO A 162 -4.80 -6.42 17.27
N ILE A 163 -5.21 -5.72 16.21
CA ILE A 163 -6.16 -6.21 15.24
C ILE A 163 -5.54 -7.36 14.42
N PHE A 164 -4.29 -7.20 13.99
CA PHE A 164 -3.55 -8.24 13.29
C PHE A 164 -3.44 -9.52 14.12
N ASN A 165 -3.06 -9.41 15.39
CA ASN A 165 -2.94 -10.56 16.29
C ASN A 165 -4.27 -11.29 16.46
N GLN A 166 -5.38 -10.55 16.62
CA GLN A 166 -6.72 -11.13 16.72
C GLN A 166 -7.12 -11.84 15.42
N VAL A 167 -6.90 -11.22 14.27
CA VAL A 167 -7.22 -11.80 12.94
C VAL A 167 -6.36 -13.03 12.70
N TYR A 168 -5.05 -12.94 12.95
CA TYR A 168 -4.13 -14.06 12.73
C TYR A 168 -4.51 -15.27 13.59
N LYS A 169 -4.78 -15.07 14.88
CA LYS A 169 -5.25 -16.13 15.78
C LYS A 169 -6.53 -16.80 15.26
N GLY A 170 -7.40 -16.04 14.61
CA GLY A 170 -8.59 -16.58 13.96
C GLY A 170 -8.30 -17.41 12.69
N ILE A 171 -7.17 -17.21 12.01
CA ILE A 171 -6.81 -17.90 10.76
C ILE A 171 -5.85 -19.08 11.03
N SER A 172 -4.94 -18.93 11.98
CA SER A 172 -3.92 -19.91 12.32
C SER A 172 -3.58 -19.80 13.81
N ASP A 173 -3.84 -20.84 14.58
CA ASP A 173 -3.61 -20.87 16.04
C ASP A 173 -2.35 -21.67 16.42
N THR A 174 -1.39 -21.81 15.50
CA THR A 174 -0.22 -22.68 15.73
C THR A 174 0.91 -21.97 16.47
N LYS A 175 1.19 -20.72 16.16
CA LYS A 175 2.27 -19.90 16.73
C LYS A 175 1.84 -18.44 16.78
N PRO A 176 2.28 -17.65 17.78
CA PRO A 176 2.02 -16.22 17.79
C PRO A 176 2.73 -15.52 16.61
N ALA A 177 2.05 -14.58 15.98
CA ALA A 177 2.64 -13.73 14.93
C ALA A 177 2.78 -12.30 15.45
N GLU A 178 3.89 -11.65 15.12
CA GLU A 178 4.19 -10.29 15.54
C GLU A 178 4.69 -9.43 14.38
N ILE A 179 4.39 -8.11 14.44
CA ILE A 179 4.93 -7.10 13.54
C ILE A 179 5.85 -6.19 14.36
N VAL A 180 7.11 -6.06 13.95
CA VAL A 180 8.07 -5.15 14.61
C VAL A 180 8.55 -4.12 13.61
N TYR A 181 8.46 -2.84 13.98
CA TYR A 181 9.03 -1.75 13.18
C TYR A 181 10.54 -1.67 13.39
N LYS A 182 11.31 -1.88 12.34
CA LYS A 182 12.76 -1.74 12.33
C LYS A 182 13.13 -0.43 11.65
N SER A 183 13.47 0.57 12.44
CA SER A 183 13.88 1.89 11.95
C SER A 183 15.38 1.95 11.64
N SER A 184 15.74 2.86 10.75
CA SER A 184 17.12 3.26 10.45
C SER A 184 17.73 4.22 11.50
N ILE A 185 16.88 4.76 12.39
CA ILE A 185 17.31 5.53 13.56
C ILE A 185 17.15 4.70 14.83
N GLU A 186 17.98 4.96 15.83
CA GLU A 186 17.90 4.29 17.13
C GLU A 186 16.76 4.86 17.97
N ASN A 187 16.04 3.96 18.64
CA ASN A 187 14.96 4.31 19.55
C ASN A 187 13.99 5.35 18.96
N PRO A 188 13.31 5.03 17.83
CA PRO A 188 12.32 5.92 17.26
C PRO A 188 11.20 6.14 18.27
N SER A 189 10.63 7.36 18.29
CA SER A 189 9.57 7.73 19.23
C SER A 189 8.28 8.10 18.51
N LEU A 190 7.21 8.32 19.26
CA LEU A 190 5.95 8.86 18.72
C LEU A 190 5.95 10.39 18.59
N ASN A 191 7.11 11.02 18.81
CA ASN A 191 7.31 12.45 18.64
C ASN A 191 8.07 12.71 17.34
N GLN A 192 7.47 13.52 16.47
CA GLN A 192 8.01 13.85 15.16
C GLN A 192 9.34 14.62 15.27
N GLU A 193 9.41 15.61 16.17
CA GLU A 193 10.56 16.47 16.36
C GLU A 193 11.78 15.64 16.78
N GLU A 194 11.61 14.74 17.76
CA GLU A 194 12.68 13.84 18.21
C GLU A 194 13.18 12.93 17.10
N ASN A 195 12.29 12.39 16.28
CA ASN A 195 12.68 11.56 15.11
C ASN A 195 13.42 12.39 14.07
N SER A 196 12.98 13.63 13.83
CA SER A 196 13.63 14.56 12.89
C SER A 196 15.04 14.92 13.36
N GLU A 197 15.25 15.21 14.64
CA GLU A 197 16.57 15.48 15.23
C GLU A 197 17.50 14.27 15.08
N LYS A 198 17.03 13.06 15.39
CA LYS A 198 17.80 11.82 15.23
C LYS A 198 18.19 11.55 13.78
N ILE A 199 17.28 11.81 12.82
CA ILE A 199 17.63 11.71 11.39
C ILE A 199 18.71 12.73 11.05
N MET A 200 18.56 13.99 11.44
CA MET A 200 19.51 15.05 11.16
C MET A 200 20.91 14.69 11.70
N GLU A 201 21.00 14.27 12.95
CA GLU A 201 22.24 13.81 13.57
C GLU A 201 22.91 12.69 12.76
N ARG A 202 22.12 11.68 12.36
CA ARG A 202 22.61 10.56 11.54
C ARG A 202 23.08 11.00 10.15
N LEU A 203 22.39 11.96 9.50
CA LEU A 203 22.81 12.49 8.20
C LEU A 203 24.14 13.24 8.31
N VAL A 204 24.37 13.95 9.40
CA VAL A 204 25.65 14.63 9.66
C VAL A 204 26.77 13.59 9.90
N ASN A 205 26.51 12.63 10.80
CA ASN A 205 27.50 11.62 11.19
C ASN A 205 27.88 10.68 10.02
N ASN A 206 26.93 10.36 9.15
CA ASN A 206 27.15 9.47 7.99
C ASN A 206 27.60 10.18 6.73
N ARG A 207 27.84 11.50 6.75
CA ARG A 207 28.13 12.34 5.57
C ARG A 207 29.24 11.77 4.70
N GLY A 208 30.35 11.37 5.29
CA GLY A 208 31.48 10.80 4.56
C GLY A 208 31.10 9.53 3.79
N ALA A 209 30.45 8.59 4.48
CA ALA A 209 30.02 7.34 3.86
C ALA A 209 28.92 7.56 2.79
N GLU A 210 28.05 8.56 2.96
CA GLU A 210 27.03 8.93 1.99
C GLU A 210 27.61 9.56 0.74
N LEU A 211 28.64 10.42 0.88
CA LEU A 211 29.39 10.99 -0.25
C LEU A 211 30.12 9.92 -1.06
N ASP A 212 30.68 8.92 -0.39
CA ASP A 212 31.38 7.83 -1.07
C ASP A 212 30.42 6.89 -1.84
N ARG A 213 29.22 6.68 -1.31
CA ARG A 213 28.19 5.82 -1.93
C ARG A 213 27.27 6.58 -2.88
N GLY A 214 27.20 7.90 -2.81
CA GLY A 214 26.26 8.74 -3.55
C GLY A 214 24.80 8.50 -3.16
N LEU A 215 24.54 8.07 -1.92
CA LEU A 215 23.20 7.65 -1.45
C LEU A 215 22.96 8.06 -0.01
N THR A 216 21.72 8.45 0.29
CA THR A 216 21.24 8.67 1.66
C THR A 216 21.09 7.33 2.38
N LEU A 217 21.74 7.19 3.54
CA LEU A 217 21.82 5.94 4.30
C LEU A 217 20.85 5.86 5.47
N THR A 218 20.23 6.98 5.87
CA THR A 218 19.33 7.07 7.01
C THR A 218 17.99 7.68 6.60
N GLY A 219 16.91 7.20 7.18
CA GLY A 219 15.55 7.69 6.99
C GLY A 219 14.55 6.58 6.63
N PRO A 220 13.24 6.89 6.59
CA PRO A 220 12.17 5.90 6.44
C PRO A 220 12.22 5.07 5.15
N HIS A 221 12.97 5.49 4.12
CA HIS A 221 13.24 4.67 2.92
C HIS A 221 14.21 3.50 3.17
N ARG A 222 14.84 3.43 4.36
CA ARG A 222 15.73 2.35 4.82
C ARG A 222 15.08 1.47 5.89
N ASP A 223 13.92 1.86 6.39
CA ASP A 223 13.22 1.13 7.43
C ASP A 223 12.59 -0.17 6.90
N ASP A 224 12.22 -1.05 7.82
CA ASP A 224 11.56 -2.31 7.51
C ASP A 224 10.46 -2.65 8.52
N LEU A 225 9.56 -3.56 8.15
CA LEU A 225 8.65 -4.24 9.04
C LEU A 225 9.09 -5.70 9.17
N LEU A 226 9.57 -6.07 10.35
CA LEU A 226 9.89 -7.46 10.62
C LEU A 226 8.60 -8.21 10.97
N LEU A 227 8.33 -9.28 10.23
CA LEU A 227 7.26 -10.21 10.51
C LEU A 227 7.88 -11.42 11.22
N ILE A 228 7.38 -11.72 12.42
CA ILE A 228 7.91 -12.76 13.28
C ILE A 228 6.80 -13.79 13.51
N LEU A 229 7.15 -15.07 13.49
CA LEU A 229 6.27 -16.20 13.79
C LEU A 229 6.93 -17.10 14.82
N GLY A 230 6.38 -17.14 16.03
CA GLY A 230 7.07 -17.71 17.17
C GLY A 230 8.40 -17.00 17.42
N ASP A 231 9.51 -17.73 17.39
CA ASP A 231 10.85 -17.20 17.66
C ASP A 231 11.64 -16.85 16.36
N HIS A 232 11.00 -16.95 15.19
CA HIS A 232 11.69 -16.80 13.90
C HIS A 232 11.11 -15.71 13.01
N LEU A 233 11.97 -15.11 12.20
CA LEU A 233 11.52 -14.27 11.09
C LEU A 233 10.71 -15.10 10.10
N VAL A 234 9.59 -14.57 9.64
CA VAL A 234 8.75 -15.25 8.65
C VAL A 234 9.51 -15.47 7.34
N LYS A 235 10.25 -14.45 6.88
CA LYS A 235 11.07 -14.54 5.67
C LYS A 235 12.17 -15.59 5.86
N GLY A 236 12.11 -16.65 5.08
CA GLY A 236 13.09 -17.75 5.07
C GLY A 236 12.76 -18.94 5.96
N TYR A 237 11.79 -18.82 6.90
CA TYR A 237 11.44 -19.89 7.83
C TYR A 237 9.99 -20.36 7.74
N ALA A 238 9.06 -19.49 7.36
CA ALA A 238 7.65 -19.85 7.28
C ALA A 238 7.36 -20.72 6.04
N SER A 239 6.48 -21.69 6.22
CA SER A 239 5.90 -22.47 5.14
C SER A 239 5.07 -21.59 4.20
N HIS A 240 4.65 -22.15 3.06
CA HIS A 240 3.77 -21.44 2.13
C HIS A 240 2.44 -21.05 2.80
N GLY A 241 1.79 -21.98 3.47
CA GLY A 241 0.54 -21.73 4.16
C GLY A 241 0.65 -20.71 5.31
N GLU A 242 1.74 -20.75 6.11
CA GLU A 242 1.99 -19.75 7.15
C GLU A 242 2.21 -18.37 6.53
N SER A 243 2.95 -18.26 5.42
CA SER A 243 3.15 -16.99 4.69
C SER A 243 1.82 -16.41 4.20
N TRP A 244 0.96 -17.25 3.63
CA TRP A 244 -0.39 -16.86 3.20
C TRP A 244 -1.25 -16.40 4.38
N SER A 245 -1.24 -17.14 5.49
CA SER A 245 -1.98 -16.74 6.70
C SER A 245 -1.57 -15.36 7.19
N ILE A 246 -0.28 -15.04 7.17
CA ILE A 246 0.24 -13.73 7.58
C ILE A 246 -0.17 -12.63 6.59
N ALA A 247 0.00 -12.86 5.27
CA ALA A 247 -0.39 -11.89 4.26
C ALA A 247 -1.89 -11.58 4.33
N LEU A 248 -2.72 -12.62 4.43
CA LEU A 248 -4.17 -12.51 4.62
C LEU A 248 -4.49 -11.71 5.88
N SER A 249 -3.86 -12.07 7.01
CA SER A 249 -4.11 -11.40 8.29
C SER A 249 -3.74 -9.91 8.27
N LEU A 250 -2.64 -9.53 7.60
CA LEU A 250 -2.24 -8.13 7.43
C LEU A 250 -3.29 -7.33 6.68
N LYS A 251 -3.78 -7.86 5.57
CA LYS A 251 -4.81 -7.19 4.75
C LYS A 251 -6.17 -7.12 5.45
N LEU A 252 -6.58 -8.19 6.11
CA LEU A 252 -7.82 -8.20 6.88
C LEU A 252 -7.75 -7.31 8.12
N ALA A 253 -6.60 -7.25 8.79
CA ALA A 253 -6.38 -6.30 9.88
C ALA A 253 -6.46 -4.85 9.36
N THR A 254 -5.88 -4.57 8.19
CA THR A 254 -6.01 -3.27 7.52
C THR A 254 -7.47 -2.93 7.22
N TYR A 255 -8.23 -3.88 6.66
CA TYR A 255 -9.66 -3.71 6.41
C TYR A 255 -10.43 -3.40 7.69
N ASN A 256 -10.21 -4.16 8.77
CA ASN A 256 -10.87 -3.96 10.05
C ASN A 256 -10.49 -2.62 10.69
N LEU A 257 -9.21 -2.20 10.60
CA LEU A 257 -8.76 -0.90 11.09
C LEU A 257 -9.47 0.24 10.36
N LEU A 258 -9.56 0.19 9.02
CA LEU A 258 -10.29 1.20 8.25
C LEU A 258 -11.78 1.24 8.61
N LYS A 259 -12.40 0.08 8.84
CA LYS A 259 -13.80 0.03 9.32
C LYS A 259 -13.95 0.67 10.70
N SER A 260 -13.01 0.46 11.62
CA SER A 260 -13.05 1.11 12.94
C SER A 260 -12.86 2.63 12.85
N ASP A 261 -12.19 3.12 11.81
CA ASP A 261 -12.09 4.56 11.50
C ASP A 261 -13.37 5.13 10.83
N GLY A 262 -14.42 4.30 10.66
CA GLY A 262 -15.68 4.70 10.01
C GLY A 262 -15.63 4.71 8.47
N LEU A 263 -14.61 4.09 7.88
CA LEU A 263 -14.47 3.96 6.44
C LEU A 263 -15.12 2.65 5.94
N SER A 264 -15.60 2.65 4.70
CA SER A 264 -16.19 1.48 4.04
C SER A 264 -15.43 1.14 2.76
N PRO A 265 -14.22 0.57 2.85
CA PRO A 265 -13.43 0.26 1.67
C PRO A 265 -14.06 -0.89 0.88
N ILE A 266 -13.99 -0.80 -0.44
CA ILE A 266 -14.32 -1.90 -1.35
C ILE A 266 -13.29 -3.01 -1.16
N LEU A 267 -13.76 -4.22 -0.92
CA LEU A 267 -12.88 -5.39 -0.84
C LEU A 267 -12.72 -6.00 -2.23
N ILE A 268 -11.48 -6.12 -2.70
CA ILE A 268 -11.17 -6.75 -3.98
C ILE A 268 -10.36 -8.02 -3.71
N LEU A 269 -10.89 -9.16 -4.11
CA LEU A 269 -10.27 -10.48 -3.97
C LEU A 269 -9.95 -11.00 -5.37
N ASP A 270 -8.69 -10.90 -5.79
CA ASP A 270 -8.24 -11.22 -7.14
C ASP A 270 -7.51 -12.57 -7.14
N ASP A 271 -8.21 -13.61 -7.57
CA ASP A 271 -7.72 -15.00 -7.72
C ASP A 271 -7.14 -15.64 -6.44
N VAL A 272 -7.61 -15.20 -5.28
CA VAL A 272 -7.03 -15.65 -3.98
C VAL A 272 -7.60 -16.97 -3.49
N PHE A 273 -8.79 -17.35 -3.93
CA PHE A 273 -9.45 -18.56 -3.43
C PHE A 273 -8.77 -19.84 -3.90
N SER A 274 -8.09 -19.82 -5.06
CA SER A 274 -7.32 -20.96 -5.58
C SER A 274 -6.14 -21.35 -4.67
N GLU A 275 -5.58 -20.38 -3.94
CA GLU A 275 -4.40 -20.55 -3.09
C GLU A 275 -4.72 -20.95 -1.64
N LEU A 276 -6.01 -20.98 -1.26
CA LEU A 276 -6.44 -21.21 0.10
C LEU A 276 -7.04 -22.60 0.28
N ASP A 277 -6.79 -23.23 1.44
CA ASP A 277 -7.55 -24.40 1.88
C ASP A 277 -9.01 -24.05 2.21
N GLU A 278 -9.82 -25.07 2.42
CA GLU A 278 -11.28 -24.93 2.61
C GLU A 278 -11.61 -24.03 3.82
N GLU A 279 -10.90 -24.17 4.93
CA GLU A 279 -11.16 -23.41 6.15
C GLU A 279 -10.88 -21.91 5.93
N ARG A 280 -9.74 -21.57 5.30
CA ARG A 280 -9.39 -20.18 4.99
C ARG A 280 -10.31 -19.58 3.93
N ARG A 281 -10.74 -20.38 2.94
CA ARG A 281 -11.74 -19.97 1.93
C ARG A 281 -13.05 -19.53 2.60
N GLU A 282 -13.62 -20.35 3.50
CA GLU A 282 -14.85 -20.00 4.17
C GLU A 282 -14.72 -18.79 5.08
N ARG A 283 -13.59 -18.63 5.80
CA ARG A 283 -13.33 -17.43 6.62
C ARG A 283 -13.25 -16.16 5.77
N LEU A 284 -12.56 -16.23 4.64
CA LEU A 284 -12.49 -15.09 3.71
C LEU A 284 -13.86 -14.78 3.10
N ALA A 285 -14.66 -15.81 2.82
CA ALA A 285 -16.02 -15.66 2.34
C ALA A 285 -16.92 -14.94 3.35
N GLU A 286 -16.84 -15.25 4.65
CA GLU A 286 -17.60 -14.57 5.69
C GLU A 286 -17.23 -13.07 5.78
N ILE A 287 -15.95 -12.74 5.66
CA ILE A 287 -15.51 -11.35 5.64
C ILE A 287 -16.00 -10.62 4.38
N ALA A 288 -15.95 -11.30 3.23
CA ALA A 288 -16.44 -10.77 1.97
C ALA A 288 -17.95 -10.44 2.01
N LYS A 289 -18.74 -11.28 2.68
CA LYS A 289 -20.18 -11.02 2.90
C LYS A 289 -20.44 -9.82 3.83
N GLY A 290 -19.58 -9.60 4.80
CA GLY A 290 -19.67 -8.48 5.75
C GLY A 290 -19.19 -7.15 5.22
N ALA A 291 -18.64 -7.09 4.00
CA ALA A 291 -18.22 -5.87 3.34
C ALA A 291 -19.39 -5.21 2.60
N GLU A 292 -19.42 -3.88 2.55
CA GLU A 292 -20.44 -3.13 1.84
C GLU A 292 -20.41 -3.44 0.32
N GLN A 293 -19.21 -3.56 -0.24
CA GLN A 293 -19.02 -3.99 -1.61
C GLN A 293 -17.79 -4.89 -1.71
N THR A 294 -17.95 -6.04 -2.37
CA THR A 294 -16.87 -6.97 -2.69
C THR A 294 -16.82 -7.23 -4.18
N ILE A 295 -15.61 -7.22 -4.74
CA ILE A 295 -15.33 -7.63 -6.11
C ILE A 295 -14.43 -8.86 -6.04
N ILE A 296 -14.87 -9.97 -6.60
CA ILE A 296 -14.13 -11.22 -6.60
C ILE A 296 -13.84 -11.62 -8.03
N THR A 297 -12.61 -11.97 -8.32
CA THR A 297 -12.23 -12.62 -9.56
C THR A 297 -11.78 -14.05 -9.28
N VAL A 298 -12.13 -14.96 -10.14
CA VAL A 298 -11.69 -16.37 -10.11
C VAL A 298 -11.43 -16.84 -11.53
N ALA A 299 -10.38 -17.63 -11.72
CA ALA A 299 -10.10 -18.27 -13.00
C ALA A 299 -11.06 -19.43 -13.28
N VAL A 300 -11.45 -20.15 -12.21
CA VAL A 300 -12.33 -21.32 -12.26
C VAL A 300 -13.49 -21.11 -11.28
N GLU A 301 -14.72 -21.30 -11.75
CA GLU A 301 -15.92 -21.08 -10.92
C GLU A 301 -15.94 -21.97 -9.64
N ASN A 302 -15.38 -23.16 -9.72
CA ASN A 302 -15.32 -24.11 -8.59
C ASN A 302 -14.43 -23.64 -7.43
N ASP A 303 -13.55 -22.65 -7.65
CA ASP A 303 -12.72 -22.07 -6.58
C ASP A 303 -13.53 -21.13 -5.68
N LEU A 304 -14.68 -20.65 -6.17
CA LEU A 304 -15.54 -19.76 -5.38
C LEU A 304 -16.33 -20.58 -4.35
N PRO A 305 -16.25 -20.23 -3.04
CA PRO A 305 -17.07 -20.84 -2.01
C PRO A 305 -18.56 -20.75 -2.34
N LYS A 306 -19.31 -21.84 -2.15
CA LYS A 306 -20.77 -21.89 -2.39
C LYS A 306 -21.55 -20.92 -1.51
N SER A 307 -20.96 -20.50 -0.42
CA SER A 307 -21.52 -19.53 0.52
C SER A 307 -21.54 -18.10 -0.02
N ILE A 308 -20.78 -17.79 -1.08
CA ILE A 308 -20.75 -16.46 -1.72
C ILE A 308 -21.84 -16.36 -2.78
N THR A 309 -22.69 -15.35 -2.64
CA THR A 309 -23.73 -15.02 -3.61
C THR A 309 -23.51 -13.61 -4.15
N GLY A 310 -23.85 -13.38 -5.42
CA GLY A 310 -23.69 -12.08 -6.04
C GLY A 310 -23.95 -12.10 -7.54
N THR A 311 -23.85 -10.94 -8.17
CA THR A 311 -23.94 -10.83 -9.62
C THR A 311 -22.67 -11.37 -10.27
N LYS A 312 -22.83 -12.33 -11.19
CA LYS A 312 -21.73 -12.96 -11.91
C LYS A 312 -21.55 -12.34 -13.28
N TYR A 313 -20.29 -12.16 -13.67
CA TYR A 313 -19.90 -11.69 -14.98
C TYR A 313 -18.85 -12.64 -15.56
N LEU A 314 -19.03 -12.98 -16.83
CA LEU A 314 -18.03 -13.70 -17.62
C LEU A 314 -17.14 -12.68 -18.35
N VAL A 315 -15.82 -12.83 -18.21
CA VAL A 315 -14.83 -12.04 -18.94
C VAL A 315 -14.14 -12.95 -19.95
N ARG A 316 -14.32 -12.70 -21.25
CA ARG A 316 -13.71 -13.50 -22.31
C ARG A 316 -13.26 -12.60 -23.45
N ALA A 317 -11.98 -12.73 -23.86
CA ALA A 317 -11.38 -11.96 -24.96
C ALA A 317 -11.61 -10.43 -24.82
N GLY A 318 -11.52 -9.88 -23.60
CA GLY A 318 -11.72 -8.45 -23.33
C GLY A 318 -13.17 -7.98 -23.33
N MET A 319 -14.13 -8.89 -23.50
CA MET A 319 -15.57 -8.61 -23.37
C MET A 319 -16.10 -9.07 -22.03
N VAL A 320 -17.06 -8.31 -21.47
CA VAL A 320 -17.72 -8.61 -20.21
C VAL A 320 -19.20 -8.83 -20.48
N SER A 321 -19.73 -9.97 -20.06
CA SER A 321 -21.16 -10.30 -20.14
C SER A 321 -21.69 -10.71 -18.78
N LYS A 322 -22.91 -10.29 -18.44
CA LYS A 322 -23.59 -10.74 -17.24
C LYS A 322 -24.10 -12.17 -17.47
N LEU A 323 -23.88 -13.05 -16.50
CA LEU A 323 -24.41 -14.41 -16.47
C LEU A 323 -25.84 -14.47 -15.89
#